data_3eb2da846d61e7956007dc50a19eadc6
#
_entry.id   3eb2da846d61e7956007dc50a19eadc6
#
_cell.length_a   1.000
_cell.length_b   1.000
_cell.length_c   1.000
_cell.angle_alpha   90.00
_cell.angle_beta   90.00
_cell.angle_gamma   90.00
#
_symmetry.space_group_name_H-M   'P 1'
#
loop_
_entity.id
_entity.type
_entity.pdbx_description
1 polymer ?
#
loop_
_entity_poly.entity_id
_entity_poly.type
_entity_poly.pdbx_seq_one_letter_code
_entity_poly.pdbx_strand_id
1 'polypeptide(L)'
;MSIWVDEQSRVVVQGITGKEGSFHTKQMLDYGTRIVAGVTPGKGGTVFEGVPVFNTVRDAVEKEGADVSCIFVPPPFAADTIVEAAAAGISVIVCITEGIPVVDMLKAASFLKDRDAVLIGPNCPGIISPGKTKVGIMPGSIHRPGSVGVISRSGTLTYEVVYQVTRVGLGQSTCIGIGGDPIIGTSFIDHLEKFEKDPDTEAVVLIGEIGGSAEEEAAAFIKKSFSKPVIAFVAGQTAPPGRRMGHAGAIISGGQGKAEDKIKALRDADIRTVMDLGRLGEEVRKVLPG
;
A
#
# COMPACT_ATOMS: atom_id res chain seq x y z
N MET A 1 1.90 -15.16 10.19
CA MET A 1 0.92 -14.84 9.12
C MET A 1 1.36 -13.54 8.46
N SER A 2 0.65 -13.05 7.52
CA SER A 2 0.82 -11.73 6.89
C SER A 2 -0.57 -11.18 6.61
N ILE A 3 -0.71 -9.87 6.43
CA ILE A 3 -2.01 -9.29 6.14
C ILE A 3 -2.18 -9.11 4.64
N TRP A 4 -3.38 -9.36 4.13
CA TRP A 4 -3.84 -9.26 2.74
C TRP A 4 -3.21 -10.23 1.74
N VAL A 5 -1.88 -10.43 1.75
CA VAL A 5 -1.15 -11.26 0.78
C VAL A 5 -0.09 -12.13 1.47
N ASP A 6 0.12 -13.33 0.97
CA ASP A 6 1.10 -14.29 1.47
C ASP A 6 1.74 -15.12 0.33
N GLU A 7 2.48 -16.16 0.66
CA GLU A 7 3.13 -17.06 -0.29
C GLU A 7 2.16 -17.90 -1.14
N GLN A 8 0.87 -17.97 -0.76
CA GLN A 8 -0.16 -18.70 -1.51
C GLN A 8 -0.87 -17.79 -2.52
N SER A 9 -0.77 -16.46 -2.37
CA SER A 9 -1.41 -15.48 -3.24
C SER A 9 -1.03 -15.68 -4.70
N ARG A 10 -2.02 -15.75 -5.58
CA ARG A 10 -1.89 -16.01 -7.02
C ARG A 10 -2.09 -14.70 -7.80
N VAL A 11 -0.99 -14.08 -8.18
CA VAL A 11 -0.99 -12.72 -8.71
C VAL A 11 -1.23 -12.70 -10.23
N VAL A 12 -2.20 -11.89 -10.68
CA VAL A 12 -2.32 -11.44 -12.07
C VAL A 12 -1.79 -10.01 -12.21
N VAL A 13 -0.99 -9.76 -13.26
CA VAL A 13 -0.46 -8.43 -13.56
C VAL A 13 -1.22 -7.83 -14.75
N GLN A 14 -2.00 -6.77 -14.51
CA GLN A 14 -2.65 -6.01 -15.56
C GLN A 14 -1.68 -4.98 -16.16
N GLY A 15 -1.54 -4.98 -17.48
CA GLY A 15 -0.54 -4.18 -18.17
C GLY A 15 0.85 -4.84 -18.22
N ILE A 16 0.93 -6.17 -18.07
CA ILE A 16 2.19 -6.95 -17.99
C ILE A 16 3.16 -6.69 -19.15
N THR A 17 2.66 -6.42 -20.36
CA THR A 17 3.49 -6.16 -21.53
C THR A 17 3.90 -4.68 -21.69
N GLY A 18 3.42 -3.79 -20.83
CA GLY A 18 3.83 -2.39 -20.77
C GLY A 18 5.22 -2.25 -20.14
N LYS A 19 5.88 -1.09 -20.34
CA LYS A 19 7.24 -0.84 -19.84
C LYS A 19 7.37 -1.08 -18.34
N GLU A 20 6.51 -0.43 -17.53
CA GLU A 20 6.53 -0.56 -16.06
C GLU A 20 6.04 -1.94 -15.62
N GLY A 21 4.93 -2.44 -16.23
CA GLY A 21 4.40 -3.76 -15.93
C GLY A 21 5.42 -4.86 -16.18
N SER A 22 6.12 -4.84 -17.30
CA SER A 22 7.15 -5.85 -17.65
C SER A 22 8.36 -5.78 -16.71
N PHE A 23 8.83 -4.58 -16.38
CA PHE A 23 9.98 -4.41 -15.48
C PHE A 23 9.65 -4.91 -14.07
N HIS A 24 8.53 -4.46 -13.50
CA HIS A 24 8.16 -4.85 -12.13
C HIS A 24 7.68 -6.30 -12.02
N THR A 25 7.13 -6.88 -13.10
CA THR A 25 6.84 -8.32 -13.14
C THR A 25 8.11 -9.14 -12.96
N LYS A 26 9.20 -8.81 -13.66
CA LYS A 26 10.50 -9.49 -13.46
C LYS A 26 10.97 -9.36 -12.02
N GLN A 27 10.91 -8.16 -11.44
CA GLN A 27 11.29 -7.92 -10.05
C GLN A 27 10.42 -8.68 -9.02
N MET A 28 9.15 -8.90 -9.32
CA MET A 28 8.26 -9.71 -8.49
C MET A 28 8.56 -11.21 -8.63
N LEU A 29 8.81 -11.69 -9.85
CA LEU A 29 9.23 -13.07 -10.11
C LEU A 29 10.59 -13.38 -9.44
N ASP A 30 11.58 -12.50 -9.58
CA ASP A 30 12.89 -12.61 -8.93
C ASP A 30 12.79 -12.64 -7.39
N TYR A 31 11.77 -11.96 -6.84
CA TYR A 31 11.48 -11.98 -5.40
C TYR A 31 10.81 -13.29 -4.95
N GLY A 32 10.29 -14.10 -5.85
CA GLY A 32 9.56 -15.33 -5.56
C GLY A 32 8.04 -15.15 -5.49
N THR A 33 7.50 -14.00 -5.94
CA THR A 33 6.05 -13.80 -6.03
C THR A 33 5.44 -14.76 -7.04
N ARG A 34 4.36 -15.42 -6.67
CA ARG A 34 3.64 -16.36 -7.52
C ARG A 34 2.76 -15.64 -8.53
N ILE A 35 3.38 -15.15 -9.61
CA ILE A 35 2.67 -14.54 -10.74
C ILE A 35 2.15 -15.65 -11.63
N VAL A 36 0.84 -15.82 -11.71
CA VAL A 36 0.18 -16.92 -12.44
C VAL A 36 -0.35 -16.47 -13.80
N ALA A 37 -0.59 -15.17 -13.98
CA ALA A 37 -1.14 -14.64 -15.23
C ALA A 37 -0.71 -13.19 -15.46
N GLY A 38 -0.70 -12.78 -16.73
CA GLY A 38 -0.69 -11.40 -17.15
C GLY A 38 -1.95 -11.06 -17.94
N VAL A 39 -2.35 -9.79 -17.92
CA VAL A 39 -3.46 -9.30 -18.73
C VAL A 39 -3.00 -8.08 -19.54
N THR A 40 -3.19 -8.17 -20.85
CA THR A 40 -3.06 -7.06 -21.79
C THR A 40 -4.02 -7.29 -22.96
N PRO A 41 -5.06 -6.47 -23.13
CA PRO A 41 -6.01 -6.60 -24.24
C PRO A 41 -5.31 -6.67 -25.60
N GLY A 42 -5.70 -7.63 -26.44
CA GLY A 42 -5.10 -7.88 -27.77
C GLY A 42 -3.76 -8.64 -27.73
N LYS A 43 -3.26 -9.06 -26.57
CA LYS A 43 -2.04 -9.86 -26.39
C LYS A 43 -2.33 -11.27 -25.84
N GLY A 44 -3.58 -11.64 -25.66
CA GLY A 44 -3.97 -12.97 -25.20
C GLY A 44 -3.37 -14.08 -26.06
N GLY A 45 -2.92 -15.16 -25.40
CA GLY A 45 -2.22 -16.28 -26.03
C GLY A 45 -0.71 -16.11 -26.17
N THR A 46 -0.13 -14.96 -25.79
CA THR A 46 1.33 -14.79 -25.68
C THR A 46 1.83 -15.21 -24.28
N VAL A 47 3.14 -15.28 -24.14
CA VAL A 47 3.81 -15.61 -22.86
C VAL A 47 4.83 -14.52 -22.55
N PHE A 48 4.90 -14.06 -21.29
CA PHE A 48 5.89 -13.13 -20.80
C PHE A 48 6.65 -13.75 -19.60
N GLU A 49 7.97 -13.96 -19.74
CA GLU A 49 8.82 -14.58 -18.70
C GLU A 49 8.22 -15.89 -18.12
N GLY A 50 7.66 -16.73 -19.00
CA GLY A 50 7.01 -17.98 -18.61
C GLY A 50 5.56 -17.81 -18.09
N VAL A 51 5.05 -16.57 -17.95
CA VAL A 51 3.72 -16.27 -17.48
C VAL A 51 2.75 -16.16 -18.67
N PRO A 52 1.62 -16.90 -18.70
CA PRO A 52 0.62 -16.79 -19.75
C PRO A 52 -0.09 -15.42 -19.71
N VAL A 53 -0.31 -14.83 -20.88
CA VAL A 53 -1.00 -13.55 -21.03
C VAL A 53 -2.40 -13.75 -21.58
N PHE A 54 -3.38 -13.11 -20.96
CA PHE A 54 -4.80 -13.15 -21.31
C PHE A 54 -5.29 -11.77 -21.78
N ASN A 55 -6.47 -11.75 -22.40
CA ASN A 55 -7.12 -10.50 -22.79
C ASN A 55 -7.94 -9.89 -21.65
N THR A 56 -8.41 -10.70 -20.70
CA THR A 56 -9.27 -10.27 -19.59
C THR A 56 -8.81 -10.86 -18.26
N VAL A 57 -9.16 -10.18 -17.16
CA VAL A 57 -8.91 -10.70 -15.81
C VAL A 57 -9.77 -11.94 -15.54
N ARG A 58 -10.99 -12.00 -16.08
CA ARG A 58 -11.85 -13.16 -15.95
C ARG A 58 -11.19 -14.43 -16.51
N ASP A 59 -10.57 -14.36 -17.69
CA ASP A 59 -9.81 -15.50 -18.24
C ASP A 59 -8.67 -15.93 -17.30
N ALA A 60 -7.96 -14.98 -16.72
CA ALA A 60 -6.87 -15.25 -15.77
C ALA A 60 -7.37 -15.92 -14.48
N VAL A 61 -8.53 -15.50 -13.97
CA VAL A 61 -9.17 -16.12 -12.79
C VAL A 61 -9.63 -17.53 -13.11
N GLU A 62 -10.36 -17.71 -14.21
CA GLU A 62 -10.94 -19.03 -14.59
C GLU A 62 -9.88 -20.08 -14.93
N LYS A 63 -8.78 -19.68 -15.60
CA LYS A 63 -7.76 -20.62 -16.08
C LYS A 63 -6.61 -20.83 -15.12
N GLU A 64 -6.22 -19.78 -14.39
CA GLU A 64 -5.05 -19.80 -13.51
C GLU A 64 -5.40 -19.59 -12.04
N GLY A 65 -6.67 -19.36 -11.69
CA GLY A 65 -7.12 -19.17 -10.31
C GLY A 65 -6.46 -17.95 -9.64
N ALA A 66 -6.29 -16.85 -10.36
CA ALA A 66 -5.75 -15.60 -9.81
C ALA A 66 -6.70 -15.02 -8.75
N ASP A 67 -6.16 -14.57 -7.61
CA ASP A 67 -6.90 -14.00 -6.49
C ASP A 67 -6.41 -12.60 -6.08
N VAL A 68 -5.22 -12.20 -6.56
CA VAL A 68 -4.62 -10.87 -6.35
C VAL A 68 -4.33 -10.22 -7.70
N SER A 69 -4.67 -8.94 -7.86
CA SER A 69 -4.32 -8.17 -9.07
C SER A 69 -3.32 -7.06 -8.75
N CYS A 70 -2.29 -6.91 -9.60
CA CYS A 70 -1.37 -5.78 -9.59
C CYS A 70 -1.52 -4.97 -10.89
N ILE A 71 -1.86 -3.66 -10.78
CA ILE A 71 -2.25 -2.82 -11.91
C ILE A 71 -1.14 -1.82 -12.26
N PHE A 72 -0.64 -1.92 -13.51
CA PHE A 72 0.32 -0.99 -14.16
C PHE A 72 -0.28 -0.35 -15.42
N VAL A 73 -1.58 -0.26 -15.51
CA VAL A 73 -2.30 0.28 -16.67
C VAL A 73 -2.26 1.81 -16.63
N PRO A 74 -2.14 2.49 -17.79
CA PRO A 74 -2.11 3.96 -17.83
C PRO A 74 -3.34 4.63 -17.18
N PRO A 75 -3.20 5.84 -16.60
CA PRO A 75 -4.23 6.50 -15.79
C PRO A 75 -5.65 6.56 -16.39
N PRO A 76 -5.81 6.84 -17.70
CA PRO A 76 -7.17 6.92 -18.28
C PRO A 76 -7.96 5.61 -18.27
N PHE A 77 -7.27 4.48 -18.09
CA PHE A 77 -7.88 3.14 -18.13
C PHE A 77 -7.84 2.43 -16.77
N ALA A 78 -7.09 2.97 -15.80
CA ALA A 78 -6.81 2.26 -14.56
C ALA A 78 -8.07 2.06 -13.68
N ALA A 79 -9.00 3.00 -13.66
CA ALA A 79 -10.25 2.82 -12.92
C ALA A 79 -11.10 1.66 -13.48
N ASP A 80 -11.15 1.51 -14.80
CA ASP A 80 -11.87 0.40 -15.46
C ASP A 80 -11.19 -0.95 -15.14
N THR A 81 -9.84 -0.98 -15.03
CA THR A 81 -9.12 -2.21 -14.66
C THR A 81 -9.31 -2.61 -13.19
N ILE A 82 -9.52 -1.64 -12.29
CA ILE A 82 -9.94 -1.91 -10.90
C ILE A 82 -11.32 -2.57 -10.89
N VAL A 83 -12.27 -2.00 -11.64
CA VAL A 83 -13.65 -2.53 -11.76
C VAL A 83 -13.63 -3.92 -12.39
N GLU A 84 -12.86 -4.14 -13.46
CA GLU A 84 -12.70 -5.45 -14.10
C GLU A 84 -12.18 -6.50 -13.13
N ALA A 85 -11.14 -6.20 -12.36
CA ALA A 85 -10.57 -7.11 -11.38
C ALA A 85 -11.59 -7.51 -10.31
N ALA A 86 -12.30 -6.53 -9.74
CA ALA A 86 -13.34 -6.79 -8.75
C ALA A 86 -14.53 -7.58 -9.33
N ALA A 87 -14.94 -7.27 -10.56
CA ALA A 87 -16.01 -8.01 -11.26
C ALA A 87 -15.63 -9.45 -11.62
N ALA A 88 -14.34 -9.73 -11.79
CA ALA A 88 -13.80 -11.06 -12.02
C ALA A 88 -13.63 -11.91 -10.75
N GLY A 89 -13.86 -11.33 -9.56
CA GLY A 89 -13.74 -12.02 -8.28
C GLY A 89 -12.36 -11.97 -7.63
N ILE A 90 -11.49 -11.04 -8.05
CA ILE A 90 -10.22 -10.75 -7.37
C ILE A 90 -10.49 -10.20 -5.98
N SER A 91 -9.86 -10.79 -4.97
CA SER A 91 -10.03 -10.41 -3.56
C SER A 91 -9.16 -9.23 -3.12
N VAL A 92 -7.94 -9.11 -3.65
CA VAL A 92 -7.01 -8.00 -3.35
C VAL A 92 -6.53 -7.36 -4.65
N ILE A 93 -6.77 -6.06 -4.77
CA ILE A 93 -6.40 -5.26 -5.95
C ILE A 93 -5.35 -4.24 -5.50
N VAL A 94 -4.18 -4.27 -6.12
CA VAL A 94 -3.08 -3.33 -5.86
C VAL A 94 -2.92 -2.43 -7.08
N CYS A 95 -3.31 -1.16 -6.97
CA CYS A 95 -3.22 -0.20 -8.07
C CYS A 95 -2.01 0.72 -7.89
N ILE A 96 -0.98 0.53 -8.71
CA ILE A 96 0.26 1.32 -8.67
C ILE A 96 0.06 2.67 -9.37
N THR A 97 -0.80 2.72 -10.36
CA THR A 97 -1.00 3.86 -11.25
C THR A 97 -1.30 5.16 -10.51
N GLU A 98 -0.56 6.20 -10.84
CA GLU A 98 -0.77 7.58 -10.41
C GLU A 98 -1.55 8.38 -11.47
N GLY A 99 -2.31 9.40 -11.02
CA GLY A 99 -2.96 10.35 -11.93
C GLY A 99 -4.28 9.88 -12.51
N ILE A 100 -4.95 8.94 -11.89
CA ILE A 100 -6.30 8.52 -12.27
C ILE A 100 -7.27 9.70 -12.02
N PRO A 101 -8.15 10.05 -12.98
CA PRO A 101 -9.13 11.11 -12.76
C PRO A 101 -10.02 10.84 -11.55
N VAL A 102 -10.20 11.85 -10.69
CA VAL A 102 -10.97 11.72 -9.44
C VAL A 102 -12.39 11.18 -9.68
N VAL A 103 -13.06 11.63 -10.76
CA VAL A 103 -14.41 11.19 -11.10
C VAL A 103 -14.44 9.69 -11.42
N ASP A 104 -13.41 9.17 -12.09
CA ASP A 104 -13.34 7.75 -12.43
C ASP A 104 -13.03 6.92 -11.19
N MET A 105 -12.17 7.42 -10.28
CA MET A 105 -11.95 6.78 -8.98
C MET A 105 -13.20 6.77 -8.10
N LEU A 106 -14.04 7.81 -8.12
CA LEU A 106 -15.33 7.80 -7.41
C LEU A 106 -16.27 6.72 -7.92
N LYS A 107 -16.30 6.48 -9.25
CA LYS A 107 -17.07 5.39 -9.87
C LYS A 107 -16.54 4.01 -9.44
N ALA A 108 -15.21 3.82 -9.51
CA ALA A 108 -14.56 2.58 -9.08
C ALA A 108 -14.80 2.32 -7.59
N ALA A 109 -14.61 3.31 -6.71
CA ALA A 109 -14.88 3.21 -5.29
C ALA A 109 -16.35 2.88 -4.98
N SER A 110 -17.30 3.51 -5.72
CA SER A 110 -18.72 3.18 -5.59
C SER A 110 -19.03 1.74 -6.01
N PHE A 111 -18.38 1.25 -7.06
CA PHE A 111 -18.54 -0.14 -7.51
C PHE A 111 -18.00 -1.16 -6.48
N LEU A 112 -16.92 -0.81 -5.78
CA LEU A 112 -16.29 -1.69 -4.78
C LEU A 112 -17.09 -1.80 -3.48
N LYS A 113 -17.93 -0.82 -3.13
CA LYS A 113 -18.66 -0.79 -1.83
C LYS A 113 -19.48 -2.05 -1.54
N ASP A 114 -20.04 -2.66 -2.59
CA ASP A 114 -20.92 -3.81 -2.48
C ASP A 114 -20.19 -5.13 -2.84
N ARG A 115 -18.87 -5.16 -2.68
CA ARG A 115 -18.02 -6.30 -3.03
C ARG A 115 -16.98 -6.59 -1.97
N ASP A 116 -16.59 -7.85 -1.86
CA ASP A 116 -15.56 -8.31 -0.93
C ASP A 116 -14.12 -8.04 -1.43
N ALA A 117 -13.98 -7.21 -2.47
CA ALA A 117 -12.69 -6.85 -3.03
C ALA A 117 -12.05 -5.68 -2.26
N VAL A 118 -10.79 -5.84 -1.90
CA VAL A 118 -9.98 -4.82 -1.22
C VAL A 118 -9.09 -4.11 -2.23
N LEU A 119 -9.11 -2.77 -2.25
CA LEU A 119 -8.24 -1.95 -3.10
C LEU A 119 -7.14 -1.30 -2.26
N ILE A 120 -5.89 -1.57 -2.58
CA ILE A 120 -4.69 -0.89 -2.07
C ILE A 120 -4.23 0.12 -3.14
N GLY A 121 -4.09 1.40 -2.77
CA GLY A 121 -3.88 2.50 -3.71
C GLY A 121 -5.18 3.14 -4.18
N PRO A 122 -5.18 3.85 -5.31
CA PRO A 122 -4.12 4.05 -6.31
C PRO A 122 -2.95 4.91 -5.83
N ASN A 123 -1.98 5.16 -6.74
CA ASN A 123 -0.78 5.96 -6.47
C ASN A 123 -0.02 5.46 -5.24
N CYS A 124 0.31 4.17 -5.23
CA CYS A 124 0.96 3.49 -4.12
C CYS A 124 2.13 2.61 -4.59
N PRO A 125 3.08 2.27 -3.71
CA PRO A 125 4.17 1.36 -4.03
C PRO A 125 3.75 -0.12 -3.94
N GLY A 126 2.52 -0.42 -3.54
CA GLY A 126 2.00 -1.77 -3.35
C GLY A 126 2.14 -2.30 -1.93
N ILE A 127 2.31 -3.60 -1.82
CA ILE A 127 2.42 -4.36 -0.56
C ILE A 127 3.55 -5.38 -0.65
N ILE A 128 4.26 -5.57 0.46
CA ILE A 128 5.26 -6.62 0.61
C ILE A 128 5.16 -7.27 1.99
N SER A 129 5.12 -8.60 2.02
CA SER A 129 5.33 -9.41 3.22
C SER A 129 6.71 -10.06 3.09
N PRO A 130 7.74 -9.55 3.78
CA PRO A 130 9.13 -9.94 3.55
C PRO A 130 9.35 -11.43 3.76
N GLY A 131 10.06 -12.05 2.79
CA GLY A 131 10.31 -13.50 2.76
C GLY A 131 9.13 -14.34 2.25
N LYS A 132 7.99 -13.73 1.94
CA LYS A 132 6.77 -14.42 1.46
C LYS A 132 6.38 -13.97 0.06
N THR A 133 5.98 -12.72 -0.11
CA THR A 133 5.51 -12.20 -1.40
C THR A 133 5.66 -10.69 -1.50
N LYS A 134 5.75 -10.19 -2.73
CA LYS A 134 5.79 -8.77 -3.07
C LYS A 134 4.81 -8.50 -4.21
N VAL A 135 3.87 -7.58 -4.02
CA VAL A 135 2.92 -7.15 -5.05
C VAL A 135 3.08 -5.65 -5.26
N GLY A 136 3.74 -5.25 -6.33
CA GLY A 136 4.04 -3.86 -6.66
C GLY A 136 5.53 -3.56 -6.82
N ILE A 137 5.93 -2.31 -6.50
CA ILE A 137 7.24 -1.75 -6.86
C ILE A 137 8.24 -1.65 -5.71
N MET A 138 7.86 -2.02 -4.48
CA MET A 138 8.77 -1.93 -3.33
C MET A 138 10.07 -2.72 -3.57
N PRO A 139 11.27 -2.16 -3.28
CA PRO A 139 12.53 -2.87 -3.46
C PRO A 139 12.70 -3.96 -2.41
N GLY A 140 12.67 -5.24 -2.82
CA GLY A 140 12.77 -6.37 -1.89
C GLY A 140 14.07 -6.41 -1.09
N SER A 141 15.16 -5.85 -1.63
CA SER A 141 16.50 -5.89 -1.02
C SER A 141 16.65 -5.10 0.29
N ILE A 142 15.78 -4.13 0.55
CA ILE A 142 15.81 -3.35 1.80
C ILE A 142 14.92 -3.94 2.90
N HIS A 143 14.06 -4.90 2.53
CA HIS A 143 13.13 -5.54 3.44
C HIS A 143 13.70 -6.82 4.05
N ARG A 144 13.35 -7.09 5.30
CA ARG A 144 13.75 -8.27 6.04
C ARG A 144 12.55 -8.81 6.82
N PRO A 145 12.32 -10.14 6.89
CA PRO A 145 11.32 -10.72 7.76
C PRO A 145 11.50 -10.29 9.23
N GLY A 146 10.40 -9.93 9.88
CA GLY A 146 10.38 -9.50 11.28
C GLY A 146 8.97 -9.14 11.73
N SER A 147 8.84 -8.33 12.80
CA SER A 147 7.58 -8.10 13.50
C SER A 147 7.04 -6.65 13.40
N VAL A 148 7.64 -5.79 12.55
CA VAL A 148 7.18 -4.41 12.41
C VAL A 148 6.24 -4.27 11.22
N GLY A 149 4.97 -3.93 11.48
CA GLY A 149 4.04 -3.51 10.43
C GLY A 149 4.34 -2.09 9.96
N VAL A 150 4.21 -1.79 8.68
CA VAL A 150 4.40 -0.42 8.13
C VAL A 150 3.21 -0.05 7.26
N ILE A 151 2.58 1.09 7.57
CA ILE A 151 1.50 1.68 6.76
C ILE A 151 1.91 3.09 6.36
N SER A 152 1.88 3.40 5.06
CA SER A 152 2.39 4.68 4.58
C SER A 152 1.57 5.26 3.43
N ARG A 153 1.39 6.60 3.46
CA ARG A 153 0.87 7.35 2.30
C ARG A 153 1.95 7.61 1.25
N SER A 154 3.23 7.57 1.64
CA SER A 154 4.36 7.91 0.78
C SER A 154 5.20 6.68 0.42
N GLY A 155 5.41 6.43 -0.88
CA GLY A 155 6.31 5.38 -1.35
C GLY A 155 7.76 5.62 -0.91
N THR A 156 8.29 6.81 -1.14
CA THR A 156 9.68 7.17 -0.84
C THR A 156 9.99 7.09 0.65
N LEU A 157 9.12 7.64 1.51
CA LEU A 157 9.31 7.59 2.95
C LEU A 157 9.18 6.16 3.50
N THR A 158 8.35 5.32 2.88
CA THR A 158 8.29 3.89 3.20
C THR A 158 9.68 3.25 3.07
N TYR A 159 10.38 3.50 1.97
CA TYR A 159 11.70 2.90 1.72
C TYR A 159 12.73 3.35 2.74
N GLU A 160 12.74 4.64 3.08
CA GLU A 160 13.65 5.18 4.10
C GLU A 160 13.38 4.53 5.47
N VAL A 161 12.13 4.47 5.89
CA VAL A 161 11.74 3.89 7.17
C VAL A 161 12.08 2.40 7.25
N VAL A 162 11.72 1.64 6.21
CA VAL A 162 12.04 0.21 6.13
C VAL A 162 13.54 -0.04 6.21
N TYR A 163 14.32 0.77 5.49
CA TYR A 163 15.78 0.68 5.55
C TYR A 163 16.33 0.94 6.94
N GLN A 164 15.84 1.96 7.65
CA GLN A 164 16.23 2.25 9.03
C GLN A 164 15.85 1.13 10.00
N VAL A 165 14.61 0.62 9.91
CA VAL A 165 14.15 -0.51 10.75
C VAL A 165 15.02 -1.74 10.51
N THR A 166 15.37 -2.02 9.26
CA THR A 166 16.26 -3.14 8.91
C THR A 166 17.69 -2.92 9.45
N ARG A 167 18.22 -1.71 9.36
CA ARG A 167 19.55 -1.37 9.86
C ARG A 167 19.72 -1.53 11.37
N VAL A 168 18.68 -1.28 12.14
CA VAL A 168 18.72 -1.48 13.59
C VAL A 168 18.50 -2.94 14.01
N GLY A 169 18.50 -3.87 13.06
CA GLY A 169 18.39 -5.31 13.30
C GLY A 169 16.96 -5.84 13.42
N LEU A 170 15.96 -4.99 13.24
CA LEU A 170 14.56 -5.36 13.17
C LEU A 170 14.18 -5.73 11.72
N GLY A 171 12.99 -6.29 11.55
CA GLY A 171 12.43 -6.62 10.24
C GLY A 171 10.94 -6.28 10.19
N GLN A 172 10.32 -6.51 9.04
CA GLN A 172 8.93 -6.16 8.84
C GLN A 172 8.05 -7.41 8.70
N SER A 173 6.83 -7.35 9.28
CA SER A 173 5.80 -8.36 9.06
C SER A 173 5.11 -8.14 7.71
N THR A 174 4.61 -6.93 7.49
CA THR A 174 4.06 -6.48 6.20
C THR A 174 4.26 -4.96 6.06
N CYS A 175 4.63 -4.52 4.86
CA CYS A 175 4.67 -3.08 4.51
C CYS A 175 3.63 -2.78 3.45
N ILE A 176 2.82 -1.72 3.66
CA ILE A 176 1.73 -1.33 2.78
C ILE A 176 1.83 0.16 2.47
N GLY A 177 1.80 0.48 1.19
CA GLY A 177 1.55 1.83 0.73
C GLY A 177 0.07 2.02 0.43
N ILE A 178 -0.61 2.91 1.14
CA ILE A 178 -2.04 3.16 0.92
C ILE A 178 -2.31 4.18 -0.20
N GLY A 179 -1.27 4.90 -0.64
CA GLY A 179 -1.36 5.89 -1.70
C GLY A 179 -1.57 7.32 -1.20
N GLY A 180 -1.25 8.28 -2.07
CA GLY A 180 -1.32 9.72 -1.81
C GLY A 180 -2.44 10.45 -2.56
N ASP A 181 -3.35 9.74 -3.20
CA ASP A 181 -4.48 10.32 -3.93
C ASP A 181 -5.64 10.69 -2.99
N PRO A 182 -6.52 11.64 -3.38
CA PRO A 182 -7.67 12.01 -2.57
C PRO A 182 -8.69 10.89 -2.38
N ILE A 183 -8.81 9.99 -3.34
CA ILE A 183 -9.68 8.80 -3.31
C ILE A 183 -8.82 7.56 -3.37
N ILE A 184 -8.70 6.89 -2.25
CA ILE A 184 -7.97 5.62 -2.07
C ILE A 184 -8.94 4.51 -1.69
N GLY A 185 -8.52 3.26 -1.90
CA GLY A 185 -9.36 2.09 -1.63
C GLY A 185 -9.43 1.73 -0.16
N THR A 186 -8.29 1.72 0.53
CA THR A 186 -8.16 1.37 1.96
C THR A 186 -7.49 2.50 2.74
N SER A 187 -7.93 2.69 3.98
CA SER A 187 -7.45 3.68 4.93
C SER A 187 -6.40 3.10 5.89
N PHE A 188 -5.83 3.92 6.76
CA PHE A 188 -5.01 3.45 7.88
C PHE A 188 -5.76 2.45 8.78
N ILE A 189 -7.06 2.69 9.02
CA ILE A 189 -7.87 1.88 9.94
C ILE A 189 -8.02 0.46 9.40
N ASP A 190 -8.30 0.28 8.11
CA ASP A 190 -8.46 -1.04 7.50
C ASP A 190 -7.22 -1.92 7.71
N HIS A 191 -6.04 -1.32 7.63
CA HIS A 191 -4.77 -2.02 7.84
C HIS A 191 -4.46 -2.23 9.32
N LEU A 192 -4.76 -1.26 10.18
CA LEU A 192 -4.60 -1.39 11.62
C LEU A 192 -5.46 -2.53 12.18
N GLU A 193 -6.71 -2.69 11.72
CA GLU A 193 -7.58 -3.81 12.11
C GLU A 193 -6.99 -5.17 11.75
N LYS A 194 -6.26 -5.26 10.64
CA LYS A 194 -5.57 -6.48 10.23
C LYS A 194 -4.30 -6.71 11.06
N PHE A 195 -3.50 -5.65 11.30
CA PHE A 195 -2.31 -5.74 12.13
C PHE A 195 -2.63 -6.08 13.59
N GLU A 196 -3.76 -5.61 14.13
CA GLU A 196 -4.20 -5.98 15.48
C GLU A 196 -4.36 -7.50 15.61
N LYS A 197 -4.91 -8.14 14.58
CA LYS A 197 -5.17 -9.59 14.55
C LYS A 197 -3.98 -10.42 14.11
N ASP A 198 -2.94 -9.83 13.55
CA ASP A 198 -1.76 -10.55 13.06
C ASP A 198 -0.79 -10.86 14.20
N PRO A 199 -0.61 -12.15 14.57
CA PRO A 199 0.28 -12.52 15.67
C PRO A 199 1.76 -12.27 15.37
N ASP A 200 2.15 -12.16 14.09
CA ASP A 200 3.53 -11.89 13.68
C ASP A 200 3.87 -10.39 13.76
N THR A 201 2.87 -9.51 13.97
CA THR A 201 3.09 -8.06 14.12
C THR A 201 3.10 -7.66 15.59
N GLU A 202 4.21 -7.09 16.07
CA GLU A 202 4.38 -6.63 17.46
C GLU A 202 4.29 -5.11 17.61
N ALA A 203 4.61 -4.34 16.55
CA ALA A 203 4.47 -2.89 16.52
C ALA A 203 4.13 -2.42 15.12
N VAL A 204 3.57 -1.21 14.99
CA VAL A 204 3.24 -0.62 13.69
C VAL A 204 3.89 0.76 13.55
N VAL A 205 4.48 1.01 12.38
CA VAL A 205 4.92 2.35 11.96
C VAL A 205 3.87 2.94 11.03
N LEU A 206 3.39 4.13 11.37
CA LEU A 206 2.43 4.91 10.59
C LEU A 206 3.12 6.13 9.99
N ILE A 207 3.13 6.22 8.65
CA ILE A 207 3.74 7.34 7.92
C ILE A 207 2.62 8.12 7.25
N GLY A 208 2.30 9.27 7.83
CA GLY A 208 1.31 10.21 7.33
C GLY A 208 1.93 11.42 6.62
N GLU A 209 1.06 12.26 6.12
CA GLU A 209 1.44 13.53 5.48
C GLU A 209 0.32 14.55 5.64
N ILE A 210 0.59 15.80 5.25
CA ILE A 210 -0.42 16.87 5.24
C ILE A 210 -1.59 16.50 4.31
N GLY A 211 -2.75 17.12 4.57
CA GLY A 211 -3.99 16.95 3.80
C GLY A 211 -4.91 15.87 4.35
N GLY A 212 -6.21 16.13 4.26
CA GLY A 212 -7.25 15.26 4.81
C GLY A 212 -7.18 15.09 6.33
N SER A 213 -7.91 14.10 6.86
CA SER A 213 -8.08 13.79 8.30
C SER A 213 -7.69 12.35 8.66
N ALA A 214 -7.10 11.59 7.73
CA ALA A 214 -6.89 10.16 7.89
C ALA A 214 -6.00 9.79 9.11
N GLU A 215 -5.02 10.62 9.46
CA GLU A 215 -4.13 10.41 10.59
C GLU A 215 -4.85 10.70 11.93
N GLU A 216 -5.73 11.69 11.97
CA GLU A 216 -6.57 12.00 13.13
C GLU A 216 -7.60 10.88 13.39
N GLU A 217 -8.21 10.37 12.32
CA GLU A 217 -9.13 9.22 12.39
C GLU A 217 -8.40 7.95 12.85
N ALA A 218 -7.20 7.70 12.33
CA ALA A 218 -6.34 6.60 12.77
C ALA A 218 -5.95 6.75 14.25
N ALA A 219 -5.62 7.96 14.72
CA ALA A 219 -5.29 8.23 16.12
C ALA A 219 -6.48 7.89 17.04
N ALA A 220 -7.69 8.31 16.66
CA ALA A 220 -8.90 8.01 17.42
C ALA A 220 -9.18 6.50 17.47
N PHE A 221 -9.00 5.79 16.36
CA PHE A 221 -9.14 4.33 16.30
C PHE A 221 -8.09 3.63 17.18
N ILE A 222 -6.82 4.02 17.08
CA ILE A 222 -5.71 3.43 17.86
C ILE A 222 -6.00 3.56 19.34
N LYS A 223 -6.37 4.76 19.80
CA LYS A 223 -6.69 5.02 21.21
C LYS A 223 -7.81 4.12 21.76
N LYS A 224 -8.77 3.77 20.91
CA LYS A 224 -9.96 3.01 21.32
C LYS A 224 -9.80 1.50 21.16
N SER A 225 -9.11 1.04 20.11
CA SER A 225 -9.30 -0.31 19.60
C SER A 225 -8.01 -1.00 19.14
N PHE A 226 -6.83 -0.41 19.34
CA PHE A 226 -5.57 -0.98 18.93
C PHE A 226 -4.63 -1.16 20.12
N SER A 227 -4.12 -2.38 20.34
CA SER A 227 -3.36 -2.71 21.55
C SER A 227 -1.85 -2.69 21.38
N LYS A 228 -1.37 -2.76 20.12
CA LYS A 228 0.06 -2.83 19.84
C LYS A 228 0.68 -1.43 19.78
N PRO A 229 1.97 -1.29 20.13
CA PRO A 229 2.67 0.00 20.03
C PRO A 229 2.65 0.57 18.60
N VAL A 230 2.39 1.89 18.50
CA VAL A 230 2.44 2.63 17.23
C VAL A 230 3.49 3.74 17.31
N ILE A 231 4.31 3.83 16.30
CA ILE A 231 5.26 4.92 16.09
C ILE A 231 4.85 5.67 14.82
N ALA A 232 4.68 6.98 14.91
CA ALA A 232 4.19 7.77 13.80
C ALA A 232 5.17 8.86 13.36
N PHE A 233 5.21 9.10 12.05
CA PHE A 233 5.83 10.27 11.44
C PHE A 233 4.84 10.95 10.51
N VAL A 234 4.80 12.28 10.52
CA VAL A 234 3.94 13.06 9.62
C VAL A 234 4.82 13.99 8.79
N ALA A 235 4.78 13.80 7.47
CA ALA A 235 5.51 14.63 6.51
C ALA A 235 4.81 15.98 6.24
N GLY A 236 5.60 16.96 5.79
CA GLY A 236 5.07 18.27 5.41
C GLY A 236 4.96 19.29 6.54
N GLN A 237 5.72 19.12 7.64
CA GLN A 237 5.70 20.03 8.81
C GLN A 237 5.99 21.50 8.45
N THR A 238 6.73 21.74 7.37
CA THR A 238 7.06 23.10 6.88
C THR A 238 6.30 23.49 5.61
N ALA A 239 5.27 22.72 5.24
CA ALA A 239 4.53 22.93 4.01
C ALA A 239 3.66 24.21 4.11
N PRO A 240 3.71 25.12 3.12
CA PRO A 240 2.86 26.30 3.11
C PRO A 240 1.40 25.93 2.79
N PRO A 241 0.41 26.60 3.42
CA PRO A 241 -0.99 26.42 3.11
C PRO A 241 -1.33 26.67 1.63
N GLY A 242 -2.28 25.92 1.08
CA GLY A 242 -2.78 26.08 -0.30
C GLY A 242 -1.84 25.59 -1.39
N ARG A 243 -0.67 25.04 -1.05
CA ARG A 243 0.27 24.47 -2.00
C ARG A 243 0.26 22.94 -1.93
N ARG A 244 0.12 22.29 -3.08
CA ARG A 244 0.23 20.84 -3.23
C ARG A 244 1.68 20.39 -3.10
N MET A 245 1.94 19.39 -2.25
CA MET A 245 3.28 18.93 -1.91
C MET A 245 3.50 17.49 -2.41
N GLY A 246 3.74 17.32 -3.71
CA GLY A 246 3.94 16.02 -4.33
C GLY A 246 2.60 15.32 -4.64
N HIS A 247 2.03 14.61 -3.70
CA HIS A 247 0.77 13.87 -3.86
C HIS A 247 -0.44 14.79 -4.06
N ALA A 248 -1.45 14.30 -4.81
CA ALA A 248 -2.67 15.05 -5.07
C ALA A 248 -3.47 15.33 -3.79
N GLY A 249 -3.42 14.42 -2.80
CA GLY A 249 -4.05 14.59 -1.50
C GLY A 249 -3.23 15.40 -0.49
N ALA A 250 -1.94 15.67 -0.77
CA ALA A 250 -1.04 16.39 0.15
C ALA A 250 -1.16 17.91 0.01
N ILE A 251 -2.27 18.46 0.46
CA ILE A 251 -2.56 19.90 0.43
C ILE A 251 -3.29 20.33 1.71
N ILE A 252 -2.82 21.45 2.32
CA ILE A 252 -3.54 22.11 3.42
C ILE A 252 -4.59 23.02 2.78
N SER A 253 -5.86 22.73 2.98
CA SER A 253 -6.98 23.47 2.39
C SER A 253 -8.04 23.78 3.45
N GLY A 254 -8.63 24.98 3.39
CA GLY A 254 -9.66 25.39 4.35
C GLY A 254 -9.20 25.41 5.82
N GLY A 255 -7.89 25.54 6.05
CA GLY A 255 -7.31 25.51 7.40
C GLY A 255 -7.17 24.10 8.01
N GLN A 256 -7.53 23.05 7.27
CA GLN A 256 -7.48 21.64 7.71
C GLN A 256 -6.30 20.89 7.07
N GLY A 257 -5.93 19.76 7.69
CA GLY A 257 -4.89 18.86 7.18
C GLY A 257 -3.45 19.35 7.43
N LYS A 258 -3.22 20.18 8.44
CA LYS A 258 -1.88 20.59 8.85
C LYS A 258 -1.16 19.45 9.57
N ALA A 259 0.16 19.37 9.37
CA ALA A 259 0.97 18.39 10.08
C ALA A 259 0.90 18.55 11.61
N GLU A 260 0.84 19.79 12.09
CA GLU A 260 0.74 20.11 13.54
C GLU A 260 -0.51 19.51 14.17
N ASP A 261 -1.68 19.64 13.51
CA ASP A 261 -2.96 19.13 14.02
C ASP A 261 -2.93 17.59 14.09
N LYS A 262 -2.37 16.95 13.06
CA LYS A 262 -2.17 15.49 13.00
C LYS A 262 -1.23 14.99 14.08
N ILE A 263 -0.08 15.63 14.25
CA ILE A 263 0.90 15.31 15.30
C ILE A 263 0.27 15.47 16.68
N LYS A 264 -0.53 16.54 16.88
CA LYS A 264 -1.27 16.74 18.12
C LYS A 264 -2.25 15.61 18.39
N ALA A 265 -3.09 15.24 17.39
CA ALA A 265 -4.06 14.15 17.53
C ALA A 265 -3.40 12.81 17.85
N LEU A 266 -2.27 12.51 17.19
CA LEU A 266 -1.48 11.29 17.46
C LEU A 266 -0.93 11.28 18.89
N ARG A 267 -0.41 12.41 19.40
CA ARG A 267 0.10 12.54 20.78
C ARG A 267 -1.02 12.44 21.82
N ASP A 268 -2.19 13.06 21.55
CA ASP A 268 -3.35 12.98 22.41
C ASP A 268 -3.93 11.55 22.50
N ALA A 269 -3.52 10.69 21.56
CA ALA A 269 -3.81 9.25 21.55
C ALA A 269 -2.67 8.39 22.11
N ASP A 270 -1.67 9.00 22.80
CA ASP A 270 -0.50 8.34 23.37
C ASP A 270 0.41 7.65 22.32
N ILE A 271 0.30 8.07 21.05
CA ILE A 271 1.13 7.53 19.96
C ILE A 271 2.49 8.25 19.96
N ARG A 272 3.56 7.47 19.92
CA ARG A 272 4.92 8.01 19.83
C ARG A 272 5.14 8.67 18.48
N THR A 273 5.25 10.01 18.46
CA THR A 273 5.50 10.77 17.23
C THR A 273 6.99 11.13 17.10
N VAL A 274 7.56 10.85 15.94
CA VAL A 274 8.96 11.17 15.60
C VAL A 274 8.97 12.43 14.73
N MET A 275 9.78 13.42 15.12
CA MET A 275 9.87 14.70 14.38
C MET A 275 10.97 14.69 13.32
N ASP A 276 12.00 13.89 13.52
CA ASP A 276 13.11 13.68 12.59
C ASP A 276 13.05 12.25 12.06
N LEU A 277 12.71 12.12 10.77
CA LEU A 277 12.60 10.82 10.11
C LEU A 277 13.87 9.98 10.26
N GLY A 278 15.06 10.60 10.26
CA GLY A 278 16.34 9.91 10.39
C GLY A 278 16.53 9.13 11.70
N ARG A 279 15.68 9.38 12.70
CA ARG A 279 15.71 8.70 14.00
C ARG A 279 14.64 7.62 14.17
N LEU A 280 13.81 7.40 13.16
CA LEU A 280 12.62 6.55 13.30
C LEU A 280 12.99 5.09 13.63
N GLY A 281 14.01 4.52 12.97
CA GLY A 281 14.47 3.17 13.27
C GLY A 281 14.90 2.97 14.72
N GLU A 282 15.62 3.95 15.29
CA GLU A 282 16.03 3.93 16.72
C GLU A 282 14.82 4.00 17.66
N GLU A 283 13.80 4.79 17.30
CA GLU A 283 12.59 4.94 18.09
C GLU A 283 11.74 3.66 18.07
N VAL A 284 11.69 2.97 16.94
CA VAL A 284 11.05 1.64 16.84
C VAL A 284 11.77 0.62 17.71
N ARG A 285 13.12 0.61 17.69
CA ARG A 285 13.92 -0.31 18.52
C ARG A 285 13.72 -0.11 20.02
N LYS A 286 13.43 1.11 20.47
CA LYS A 286 13.14 1.38 21.90
C LYS A 286 11.83 0.76 22.37
N VAL A 287 10.89 0.57 21.45
CA VAL A 287 9.58 0.01 21.74
C VAL A 287 9.58 -1.51 21.63
N LEU A 288 10.43 -2.04 20.76
CA LEU A 288 10.66 -3.47 20.57
C LEU A 288 12.11 -3.79 20.98
N PRO A 289 12.41 -3.92 22.27
CA PRO A 289 13.71 -4.43 22.69
C PRO A 289 13.84 -5.87 22.21
N GLY A 290 14.81 -6.12 21.31
CA GLY A 290 15.11 -7.43 20.75
C GLY A 290 15.60 -8.45 21.75
#